data_b109e002d04a0a6b4551c5ad2967ca42
#
_entry.id   b109e002d04a0a6b4551c5ad2967ca42
#
_cell.length_a   1.000
_cell.length_b   1.000
_cell.length_c   1.000
_cell.angle_alpha   90.00
_cell.angle_beta   90.00
_cell.angle_gamma   90.00
#
_symmetry.space_group_name_H-M   'P 1'
#
loop_
_entity.id
_entity.type
_entity.pdbx_description
1 polymer ?
#
loop_
_entity_poly.entity_id
_entity_poly.type
_entity_poly.pdbx_seq_one_letter_code
_entity_poly.pdbx_strand_id
1 'polypeptide(L)'
;MEEYLASTEIIDWQHPEILRLSKTIAAQHQTPKAVAKACFEWVRDQIRHSYDYRMNPVTCRASDVLLHKTGYCYAKSHLLAALLRSHGIPAGFCYQRLSIDDKGAPYCLHGFNAVYLSGVGWYRVDARGNREGVDAQFTPPQEKLAFKTQLDEEADFQAILPEPLQVVVDALQSQSTWDKMLCYLPDISLEDAEKFGLLK
;
A
#
# COMPACT_ATOMS: atom_id res chain seq x y z
N MET A 1 8.57 -12.67 11.55
CA MET A 1 7.30 -11.96 11.89
C MET A 1 7.57 -10.61 12.56
N GLU A 2 8.61 -10.49 13.37
CA GLU A 2 8.96 -9.20 14.03
C GLU A 2 9.26 -8.09 13.03
N GLU A 3 9.91 -8.39 11.93
CA GLU A 3 10.19 -7.45 10.84
C GLU A 3 8.92 -6.81 10.26
N TYR A 4 7.80 -7.54 10.26
CA TYR A 4 6.50 -7.04 9.79
C TYR A 4 5.73 -6.21 10.85
N LEU A 5 6.35 -5.99 12.02
CA LEU A 5 5.84 -5.14 13.11
C LEU A 5 6.74 -3.93 13.37
N ALA A 6 7.91 -3.87 12.72
CA ALA A 6 8.90 -2.83 12.94
C ALA A 6 8.36 -1.42 12.63
N SER A 7 8.78 -0.45 13.45
CA SER A 7 8.66 0.97 13.13
C SER A 7 9.95 1.41 12.46
N THR A 8 9.84 2.09 11.33
CA THR A 8 10.98 2.57 10.55
C THR A 8 10.81 4.04 10.23
N GLU A 9 11.74 4.64 9.50
CA GLU A 9 11.62 6.03 9.09
C GLU A 9 10.39 6.26 8.18
N ILE A 10 10.05 5.28 7.33
CA ILE A 10 8.91 5.38 6.41
C ILE A 10 7.62 4.92 7.08
N ILE A 11 7.68 3.84 7.85
CA ILE A 11 6.52 3.26 8.57
C ILE A 11 6.58 3.70 10.04
N ASP A 12 6.55 4.99 10.24
CA ASP A 12 6.73 5.67 11.53
C ASP A 12 5.49 5.57 12.44
N TRP A 13 5.02 4.33 12.66
CA TRP A 13 3.76 4.08 13.38
C TRP A 13 3.79 4.56 14.85
N GLN A 14 4.98 4.82 15.42
CA GLN A 14 5.11 5.41 16.75
C GLN A 14 4.80 6.92 16.78
N HIS A 15 4.60 7.55 15.60
CA HIS A 15 4.21 8.95 15.53
C HIS A 15 2.90 9.22 16.30
N PRO A 16 2.83 10.25 17.15
CA PRO A 16 1.68 10.49 18.03
C PRO A 16 0.33 10.53 17.33
N GLU A 17 0.25 11.14 16.14
CA GLU A 17 -0.99 11.23 15.38
C GLU A 17 -1.44 9.88 14.80
N ILE A 18 -0.49 9.02 14.40
CA ILE A 18 -0.81 7.66 13.97
C ILE A 18 -1.34 6.86 15.14
N LEU A 19 -0.69 6.91 16.30
CA LEU A 19 -1.15 6.22 17.50
C LEU A 19 -2.53 6.73 17.95
N ARG A 20 -2.80 8.03 17.84
CA ARG A 20 -4.09 8.60 18.17
C ARG A 20 -5.20 8.09 17.26
N LEU A 21 -4.97 8.12 15.94
CA LEU A 21 -5.92 7.61 14.95
C LEU A 21 -6.15 6.11 15.13
N SER A 22 -5.08 5.35 15.27
CA SER A 22 -5.09 3.90 15.46
C SER A 22 -5.95 3.51 16.67
N LYS A 23 -5.77 4.16 17.83
CA LYS A 23 -6.61 3.96 19.01
C LYS A 23 -8.08 4.28 18.75
N THR A 24 -8.35 5.36 18.02
CA THR A 24 -9.72 5.77 17.67
C THR A 24 -10.43 4.73 16.81
N ILE A 25 -9.72 4.19 15.80
CA ILE A 25 -10.26 3.13 14.94
C ILE A 25 -10.53 1.86 15.75
N ALA A 26 -9.56 1.43 16.57
CA ALA A 26 -9.67 0.18 17.33
C ALA A 26 -10.73 0.22 18.43
N ALA A 27 -11.07 1.39 18.98
CA ALA A 27 -12.00 1.53 20.10
C ALA A 27 -13.38 0.90 19.86
N GLN A 28 -13.77 0.72 18.60
CA GLN A 28 -15.07 0.15 18.21
C GLN A 28 -14.98 -1.32 17.76
N HIS A 29 -13.80 -1.95 17.85
CA HIS A 29 -13.54 -3.27 17.30
C HIS A 29 -12.85 -4.19 18.31
N GLN A 30 -13.38 -5.40 18.49
CA GLN A 30 -12.92 -6.33 19.54
C GLN A 30 -11.96 -7.40 19.03
N THR A 31 -11.79 -7.56 17.72
CA THR A 31 -10.92 -8.61 17.17
C THR A 31 -9.88 -8.01 16.22
N PRO A 32 -8.67 -8.59 16.14
CA PRO A 32 -7.64 -8.15 15.22
C PRO A 32 -8.12 -8.07 13.76
N LYS A 33 -8.94 -9.03 13.32
CA LYS A 33 -9.53 -9.03 11.97
C LYS A 33 -10.48 -7.82 11.75
N ALA A 34 -11.30 -7.46 12.75
CA ALA A 34 -12.18 -6.31 12.65
C ALA A 34 -11.39 -4.98 12.67
N VAL A 35 -10.34 -4.90 13.49
CA VAL A 35 -9.41 -3.75 13.48
C VAL A 35 -8.73 -3.63 12.12
N ALA A 36 -8.21 -4.73 11.57
CA ALA A 36 -7.55 -4.72 10.26
C ALA A 36 -8.49 -4.25 9.15
N LYS A 37 -9.75 -4.73 9.14
CA LYS A 37 -10.78 -4.28 8.21
C LYS A 37 -11.03 -2.78 8.36
N ALA A 38 -11.22 -2.30 9.57
CA ALA A 38 -11.50 -0.89 9.83
C ALA A 38 -10.33 0.03 9.43
N CYS A 39 -9.08 -0.37 9.70
CA CYS A 39 -7.89 0.35 9.22
C CYS A 39 -7.85 0.41 7.69
N PHE A 40 -8.09 -0.72 7.02
CA PHE A 40 -8.14 -0.79 5.57
C PHE A 40 -9.22 0.15 5.00
N GLU A 41 -10.46 0.03 5.47
CA GLU A 41 -11.58 0.85 4.99
C GLU A 41 -11.31 2.33 5.26
N TRP A 42 -10.75 2.66 6.41
CA TRP A 42 -10.40 4.05 6.74
C TRP A 42 -9.36 4.61 5.77
N VAL A 43 -8.25 3.89 5.50
CA VAL A 43 -7.21 4.36 4.55
C VAL A 43 -7.76 4.42 3.14
N ARG A 44 -8.52 3.39 2.71
CA ARG A 44 -9.13 3.34 1.38
C ARG A 44 -10.00 4.57 1.12
N ASP A 45 -10.83 4.93 2.09
CA ASP A 45 -11.92 5.90 1.91
C ASP A 45 -11.57 7.32 2.38
N GLN A 46 -10.69 7.48 3.38
CA GLN A 46 -10.37 8.79 3.96
C GLN A 46 -9.07 9.42 3.42
N ILE A 47 -8.22 8.62 2.78
CA ILE A 47 -7.01 9.13 2.13
C ILE A 47 -7.24 9.17 0.62
N ARG A 48 -7.23 10.36 0.05
CA ARG A 48 -7.44 10.56 -1.39
C ARG A 48 -6.21 10.10 -2.17
N HIS A 49 -6.42 9.38 -3.27
CA HIS A 49 -5.31 9.00 -4.15
C HIS A 49 -4.77 10.22 -4.89
N SER A 50 -3.47 10.52 -4.76
CA SER A 50 -2.89 11.79 -5.25
C SER A 50 -3.14 12.04 -6.74
N TYR A 51 -3.04 11.01 -7.58
CA TYR A 51 -3.32 11.13 -9.01
C TYR A 51 -4.81 11.40 -9.29
N ASP A 52 -5.71 10.61 -8.70
CA ASP A 52 -7.15 10.71 -9.01
C ASP A 52 -7.73 12.06 -8.60
N TYR A 53 -7.23 12.64 -7.51
CA TYR A 53 -7.69 13.92 -6.95
C TYR A 53 -6.74 15.09 -7.23
N ARG A 54 -5.64 14.88 -7.97
CA ARG A 54 -4.63 15.89 -8.32
C ARG A 54 -4.10 16.65 -7.10
N MET A 55 -3.76 15.91 -6.04
CA MET A 55 -3.39 16.48 -4.76
C MET A 55 -1.88 16.46 -4.51
N ASN A 56 -1.40 17.51 -3.88
CA ASN A 56 -0.05 17.68 -3.39
C ASN A 56 -0.02 17.78 -1.84
N PRO A 57 1.13 17.59 -1.20
CA PRO A 57 2.40 17.14 -1.78
C PRO A 57 2.41 15.64 -2.14
N VAL A 58 3.45 15.17 -2.83
CA VAL A 58 3.78 13.75 -2.86
C VAL A 58 4.23 13.35 -1.45
N THR A 59 3.58 12.35 -0.89
CA THR A 59 3.84 11.87 0.47
C THR A 59 4.56 10.53 0.43
N CYS A 60 5.42 10.26 1.42
CA CYS A 60 6.15 8.99 1.54
C CYS A 60 5.96 8.38 2.94
N ARG A 61 6.30 9.10 4.02
CA ARG A 61 6.13 8.61 5.39
C ARG A 61 4.66 8.43 5.74
N ALA A 62 4.36 7.44 6.55
CA ALA A 62 2.98 7.18 6.99
C ALA A 62 2.36 8.40 7.70
N SER A 63 3.12 9.09 8.54
CA SER A 63 2.68 10.32 9.22
C SER A 63 2.36 11.47 8.25
N ASP A 64 3.13 11.63 7.16
CA ASP A 64 2.88 12.64 6.14
C ASP A 64 1.59 12.34 5.36
N VAL A 65 1.34 11.07 5.03
CA VAL A 65 0.08 10.63 4.39
C VAL A 65 -1.11 10.99 5.27
N LEU A 66 -1.00 10.74 6.58
CA LEU A 66 -2.04 11.07 7.54
C LEU A 66 -2.25 12.58 7.63
N LEU A 67 -1.18 13.36 7.69
CA LEU A 67 -1.21 14.83 7.79
C LEU A 67 -1.89 15.46 6.57
N HIS A 68 -1.45 15.07 5.36
CA HIS A 68 -1.90 15.68 4.11
C HIS A 68 -3.16 15.04 3.53
N LYS A 69 -3.63 13.90 4.08
CA LYS A 69 -4.82 13.17 3.62
C LYS A 69 -4.76 12.75 2.15
N THR A 70 -3.56 12.59 1.62
CA THR A 70 -3.33 12.17 0.23
C THR A 70 -2.09 11.29 0.13
N GLY A 71 -2.04 10.46 -0.91
CA GLY A 71 -0.91 9.61 -1.24
C GLY A 71 -1.15 8.81 -2.50
N TYR A 72 -0.08 8.47 -3.21
CA TYR A 72 -0.12 7.42 -4.21
C TYR A 72 -0.40 6.06 -3.54
N CYS A 73 -0.72 5.02 -4.30
CA CYS A 73 -1.00 3.67 -3.79
C CYS A 73 0.08 3.19 -2.81
N TYR A 74 1.35 3.45 -3.11
CA TYR A 74 2.51 3.15 -2.26
C TYR A 74 2.41 3.83 -0.89
N ALA A 75 2.24 5.15 -0.88
CA ALA A 75 2.17 5.93 0.34
C ALA A 75 0.93 5.57 1.19
N LYS A 76 -0.20 5.27 0.54
CA LYS A 76 -1.39 4.75 1.23
C LYS A 76 -1.12 3.39 1.86
N SER A 77 -0.34 2.53 1.20
CA SER A 77 0.07 1.25 1.79
C SER A 77 1.02 1.43 2.98
N HIS A 78 1.87 2.48 2.98
CA HIS A 78 2.72 2.83 4.13
C HIS A 78 1.87 3.19 5.35
N LEU A 79 0.84 4.03 5.18
CA LEU A 79 -0.06 4.39 6.27
C LEU A 79 -0.87 3.20 6.77
N LEU A 80 -1.36 2.33 5.87
CA LEU A 80 -2.08 1.13 6.28
C LEU A 80 -1.19 0.20 7.11
N ALA A 81 0.06 -0.05 6.66
CA ALA A 81 1.01 -0.83 7.42
C ALA A 81 1.28 -0.22 8.81
N ALA A 82 1.44 1.11 8.90
CA ALA A 82 1.66 1.81 10.16
C ALA A 82 0.48 1.61 11.13
N LEU A 83 -0.75 1.77 10.67
CA LEU A 83 -1.94 1.54 11.49
C LEU A 83 -2.05 0.09 11.96
N LEU A 84 -1.79 -0.88 11.09
CA LEU A 84 -1.84 -2.31 11.45
C LEU A 84 -0.75 -2.68 12.45
N ARG A 85 0.51 -2.28 12.18
CA ARG A 85 1.67 -2.56 13.04
C ARG A 85 1.51 -1.97 14.44
N SER A 86 0.90 -0.78 14.57
CA SER A 86 0.64 -0.15 15.86
C SER A 86 -0.33 -0.96 16.75
N HIS A 87 -1.07 -1.90 16.17
CA HIS A 87 -1.93 -2.86 16.87
C HIS A 87 -1.32 -4.25 17.01
N GLY A 88 -0.03 -4.42 16.70
CA GLY A 88 0.61 -5.73 16.71
C GLY A 88 0.10 -6.67 15.62
N ILE A 89 -0.53 -6.14 14.56
CA ILE A 89 -0.97 -6.91 13.40
C ILE A 89 0.13 -6.86 12.35
N PRO A 90 0.81 -7.99 12.03
CA PRO A 90 1.89 -7.99 11.05
C PRO A 90 1.37 -7.57 9.68
N ALA A 91 2.07 -6.61 9.06
CA ALA A 91 1.74 -6.06 7.75
C ALA A 91 2.99 -5.91 6.88
N GLY A 92 2.90 -6.42 5.64
CA GLY A 92 3.95 -6.36 4.64
C GLY A 92 3.50 -5.60 3.39
N PHE A 93 4.42 -5.48 2.44
CA PHE A 93 4.23 -4.79 1.17
C PHE A 93 4.22 -5.78 0.02
N CYS A 94 3.27 -5.58 -0.89
CA CYS A 94 3.09 -6.34 -2.11
C CYS A 94 3.05 -5.40 -3.30
N TYR A 95 3.44 -5.91 -4.46
CA TYR A 95 3.47 -5.11 -5.67
C TYR A 95 2.94 -5.90 -6.88
N GLN A 96 2.36 -5.15 -7.81
CA GLN A 96 2.08 -5.60 -9.17
C GLN A 96 2.83 -4.69 -10.14
N ARG A 97 3.32 -5.24 -11.25
CA ARG A 97 3.76 -4.46 -12.40
C ARG A 97 2.60 -4.36 -13.38
N LEU A 98 2.17 -3.15 -13.70
CA LEU A 98 0.98 -2.91 -14.52
C LEU A 98 1.28 -1.92 -15.65
N SER A 99 0.62 -2.06 -16.78
CA SER A 99 0.58 -1.05 -17.84
C SER A 99 -0.13 0.20 -17.32
N ILE A 100 0.38 1.38 -17.67
CA ILE A 100 -0.21 2.66 -17.21
C ILE A 100 -1.56 2.93 -17.88
N ASP A 101 -1.76 2.46 -19.11
CA ASP A 101 -2.95 2.73 -19.92
C ASP A 101 -3.63 1.46 -20.47
N ASP A 102 -3.29 0.29 -19.93
CA ASP A 102 -3.80 -1.04 -20.32
C ASP A 102 -3.46 -1.43 -21.79
N LYS A 103 -2.43 -0.80 -22.39
CA LYS A 103 -2.05 -1.03 -23.80
C LYS A 103 -0.60 -1.54 -23.97
N GLY A 104 0.07 -1.85 -22.90
CA GLY A 104 1.48 -2.24 -22.88
C GLY A 104 2.37 -1.16 -22.27
N ALA A 105 3.60 -1.02 -22.75
CA ALA A 105 4.53 -0.02 -22.22
C ALA A 105 4.00 1.42 -22.39
N PRO A 106 4.26 2.31 -21.43
CA PRO A 106 5.09 2.12 -20.25
C PRO A 106 4.39 1.39 -19.11
N TYR A 107 5.19 0.73 -18.27
CA TYR A 107 4.74 0.02 -17.07
C TYR A 107 5.11 0.79 -15.80
N CYS A 108 4.41 0.50 -14.73
CA CYS A 108 4.75 0.98 -13.39
C CYS A 108 4.39 -0.05 -12.33
N LEU A 109 4.96 0.09 -11.15
CA LEU A 109 4.53 -0.66 -9.99
C LEU A 109 3.20 -0.13 -9.45
N HIS A 110 2.36 -1.03 -8.99
CA HIS A 110 1.24 -0.75 -8.10
C HIS A 110 1.56 -1.36 -6.73
N GLY A 111 1.45 -0.57 -5.66
CA GLY A 111 1.78 -1.00 -4.30
C GLY A 111 0.53 -1.18 -3.44
N PHE A 112 0.51 -2.26 -2.65
CA PHE A 112 -0.53 -2.61 -1.70
C PHE A 112 0.03 -3.42 -0.54
N ASN A 113 -0.79 -4.02 0.32
CA ASN A 113 -0.32 -4.69 1.52
C ASN A 113 -0.70 -6.18 1.57
N ALA A 114 0.05 -6.94 2.37
CA ALA A 114 -0.42 -8.17 2.97
C ALA A 114 -0.54 -7.98 4.49
N VAL A 115 -1.58 -8.53 5.09
CA VAL A 115 -1.84 -8.54 6.53
C VAL A 115 -1.92 -9.97 7.03
N TYR A 116 -1.27 -10.27 8.14
CA TYR A 116 -1.35 -11.60 8.76
C TYR A 116 -2.57 -11.70 9.66
N LEU A 117 -3.51 -12.56 9.29
CA LEU A 117 -4.75 -12.78 10.03
C LEU A 117 -4.74 -14.19 10.65
N SER A 118 -4.96 -14.27 11.97
CA SER A 118 -5.10 -15.56 12.66
C SER A 118 -6.20 -16.41 12.01
N GLY A 119 -5.89 -17.66 11.70
CA GLY A 119 -6.80 -18.60 11.05
C GLY A 119 -6.94 -18.45 9.52
N VAL A 120 -6.28 -17.43 8.92
CA VAL A 120 -6.25 -17.22 7.47
C VAL A 120 -4.81 -17.29 6.94
N GLY A 121 -3.84 -16.75 7.69
CA GLY A 121 -2.47 -16.53 7.25
C GLY A 121 -2.29 -15.15 6.61
N TRP A 122 -1.33 -15.04 5.68
CA TRP A 122 -1.13 -13.83 4.90
C TRP A 122 -2.31 -13.61 3.94
N TYR A 123 -2.93 -12.44 4.04
CA TYR A 123 -4.06 -12.01 3.23
C TYR A 123 -3.73 -10.67 2.58
N ARG A 124 -3.77 -10.61 1.25
CA ARG A 124 -3.45 -9.39 0.52
C ARG A 124 -4.65 -8.45 0.45
N VAL A 125 -4.38 -7.15 0.58
CA VAL A 125 -5.41 -6.11 0.71
C VAL A 125 -4.91 -4.80 0.09
N ASP A 126 -5.78 -4.10 -0.65
CA ASP A 126 -5.43 -2.95 -1.45
C ASP A 126 -6.24 -1.71 -1.04
N ALA A 127 -5.61 -0.80 -0.31
CA ALA A 127 -6.23 0.43 0.19
C ALA A 127 -6.08 1.63 -0.77
N ARG A 128 -5.79 1.38 -2.08
CA ARG A 128 -5.61 2.44 -3.08
C ARG A 128 -6.76 3.45 -3.09
N GLY A 129 -7.97 2.99 -2.94
CA GLY A 129 -9.18 3.79 -3.03
C GLY A 129 -10.06 3.36 -4.20
N ASN A 130 -11.37 3.30 -3.95
CA ASN A 130 -12.34 2.89 -4.94
C ASN A 130 -12.78 4.07 -5.82
N ARG A 131 -13.07 3.77 -7.08
CA ARG A 131 -13.64 4.67 -8.09
C ARG A 131 -14.33 3.83 -9.15
N GLU A 132 -14.92 4.45 -10.16
CA GLU A 132 -15.43 3.71 -11.33
C GLU A 132 -14.36 2.78 -11.92
N GLY A 133 -14.70 1.50 -12.08
CA GLY A 133 -13.79 0.43 -12.53
C GLY A 133 -12.81 -0.08 -11.49
N VAL A 134 -12.77 0.46 -10.27
CA VAL A 134 -11.89 0.01 -9.18
C VAL A 134 -12.70 -0.22 -7.91
N ASP A 135 -12.74 -1.48 -7.45
CA ASP A 135 -13.52 -1.90 -6.27
C ASP A 135 -12.74 -2.92 -5.41
N ALA A 136 -11.78 -2.40 -4.63
CA ALA A 136 -11.02 -3.19 -3.66
C ALA A 136 -11.81 -3.35 -2.36
N GLN A 137 -11.86 -4.60 -1.83
CA GLN A 137 -12.66 -4.94 -0.64
C GLN A 137 -11.89 -5.85 0.31
N PHE A 138 -12.27 -5.81 1.60
CA PHE A 138 -11.75 -6.69 2.63
C PHE A 138 -12.69 -7.89 2.83
N THR A 139 -12.43 -8.99 2.14
CA THR A 139 -13.30 -10.18 2.07
C THR A 139 -12.56 -11.50 2.32
N PRO A 140 -11.67 -11.60 3.37
CA PRO A 140 -10.89 -12.80 3.58
C PRO A 140 -11.78 -14.05 3.79
N PRO A 141 -11.40 -15.19 3.20
CA PRO A 141 -10.09 -15.46 2.60
C PRO A 141 -9.95 -15.07 1.11
N GLN A 142 -11.01 -14.63 0.42
CA GLN A 142 -10.97 -14.23 -0.98
C GLN A 142 -10.40 -12.82 -1.12
N GLU A 143 -9.34 -12.68 -1.93
CA GLU A 143 -8.75 -11.38 -2.26
C GLU A 143 -9.63 -10.61 -3.25
N LYS A 144 -9.74 -9.31 -3.04
CA LYS A 144 -10.36 -8.39 -3.98
C LYS A 144 -9.53 -7.10 -4.06
N LEU A 145 -8.49 -7.16 -4.87
CA LEU A 145 -7.55 -6.07 -5.12
C LEU A 145 -8.14 -5.06 -6.11
N ALA A 146 -7.48 -3.91 -6.26
CA ALA A 146 -7.89 -2.83 -7.17
C ALA A 146 -7.74 -3.24 -8.64
N PHE A 147 -6.69 -4.00 -8.97
CA PHE A 147 -6.33 -4.35 -10.33
C PHE A 147 -6.05 -5.86 -10.47
N LYS A 148 -6.15 -6.31 -11.71
CA LYS A 148 -5.74 -7.65 -12.16
C LYS A 148 -4.73 -7.50 -13.27
N THR A 149 -3.75 -8.39 -13.34
CA THR A 149 -2.86 -8.49 -14.49
C THR A 149 -3.60 -9.03 -15.70
N GLN A 150 -3.38 -8.44 -16.87
CA GLN A 150 -4.08 -8.78 -18.11
C GLN A 150 -3.14 -8.95 -19.30
N LEU A 151 -1.94 -8.35 -19.26
CA LEU A 151 -0.95 -8.36 -20.35
C LEU A 151 0.25 -9.23 -19.97
N ASP A 152 0.95 -9.77 -20.98
CA ASP A 152 2.08 -10.69 -20.77
C ASP A 152 3.25 -10.07 -20.01
N GLU A 153 3.45 -8.76 -20.16
CA GLU A 153 4.51 -8.03 -19.47
C GLU A 153 4.06 -7.47 -18.09
N GLU A 154 2.82 -7.68 -17.70
CA GLU A 154 2.34 -7.41 -16.35
C GLU A 154 2.62 -8.60 -15.44
N ALA A 155 2.82 -8.32 -14.14
CA ALA A 155 3.07 -9.36 -13.16
C ALA A 155 2.46 -9.04 -11.81
N ASP A 156 1.99 -10.06 -11.13
CA ASP A 156 1.58 -10.03 -9.74
C ASP A 156 2.70 -10.68 -8.91
N PHE A 157 3.51 -9.85 -8.24
CA PHE A 157 4.66 -10.33 -7.47
C PHE A 157 4.18 -11.10 -6.24
N GLN A 158 4.79 -12.26 -6.00
CA GLN A 158 4.37 -13.16 -4.92
C GLN A 158 5.06 -12.85 -3.59
N ALA A 159 6.15 -12.10 -3.61
CA ALA A 159 6.89 -11.73 -2.42
C ALA A 159 6.07 -10.79 -1.53
N ILE A 160 6.09 -11.06 -0.22
CA ILE A 160 5.59 -10.16 0.80
C ILE A 160 6.82 -9.58 1.50
N LEU A 161 7.05 -8.29 1.36
CA LEU A 161 8.23 -7.61 1.86
C LEU A 161 7.94 -6.94 3.21
N PRO A 162 8.85 -6.99 4.19
CA PRO A 162 8.68 -6.28 5.46
C PRO A 162 8.81 -4.76 5.31
N GLU A 163 9.59 -4.30 4.33
CA GLU A 163 9.82 -2.89 4.03
C GLU A 163 9.40 -2.56 2.60
N PRO A 164 9.05 -1.29 2.32
CA PRO A 164 8.80 -0.84 0.95
C PRO A 164 10.03 -1.03 0.06
N LEU A 165 9.82 -1.31 -1.23
CA LEU A 165 10.90 -1.33 -2.21
C LEU A 165 11.59 0.04 -2.26
N GLN A 166 12.94 0.04 -2.26
CA GLN A 166 13.73 1.27 -2.26
C GLN A 166 13.42 2.15 -3.49
N VAL A 167 13.23 1.56 -4.67
CA VAL A 167 12.86 2.29 -5.89
C VAL A 167 11.54 3.07 -5.71
N VAL A 168 10.62 2.56 -4.92
CA VAL A 168 9.34 3.24 -4.59
C VAL A 168 9.58 4.41 -3.63
N VAL A 169 10.39 4.19 -2.59
CA VAL A 169 10.75 5.25 -1.63
C VAL A 169 11.47 6.38 -2.33
N ASP A 170 12.47 6.08 -3.17
CA ASP A 170 13.24 7.06 -3.93
C ASP A 170 12.34 7.87 -4.86
N ALA A 171 11.43 7.22 -5.57
CA ALA A 171 10.47 7.90 -6.45
C ALA A 171 9.57 8.88 -5.68
N LEU A 172 9.01 8.44 -4.55
CA LEU A 172 8.14 9.30 -3.71
C LEU A 172 8.89 10.47 -3.09
N GLN A 173 10.16 10.29 -2.70
CA GLN A 173 10.96 11.33 -2.07
C GLN A 173 11.57 12.31 -3.09
N SER A 174 11.74 11.90 -4.34
CA SER A 174 12.35 12.73 -5.40
C SER A 174 11.37 13.75 -6.00
N GLN A 175 10.06 13.55 -5.86
CA GLN A 175 9.05 14.40 -6.49
C GLN A 175 8.23 15.17 -5.46
N SER A 176 7.94 16.44 -5.76
CA SER A 176 7.16 17.31 -4.87
C SER A 176 5.68 17.44 -5.25
N THR A 177 5.34 17.14 -6.52
CA THR A 177 3.97 17.32 -7.03
C THR A 177 3.48 16.05 -7.76
N TRP A 178 2.17 15.83 -7.70
CA TRP A 178 1.52 14.64 -8.27
C TRP A 178 1.78 14.49 -9.78
N ASP A 179 1.78 15.58 -10.54
CA ASP A 179 2.00 15.58 -11.98
C ASP A 179 3.45 15.22 -12.34
N LYS A 180 4.42 15.70 -11.56
CA LYS A 180 5.83 15.27 -11.72
C LYS A 180 5.99 13.80 -11.37
N MET A 181 5.39 13.34 -10.25
CA MET A 181 5.44 11.93 -9.87
C MET A 181 4.88 11.02 -10.97
N LEU A 182 3.83 11.44 -11.67
CA LEU A 182 3.26 10.67 -12.78
C LEU A 182 4.27 10.42 -13.92
N CYS A 183 5.20 11.35 -14.15
CA CYS A 183 6.25 11.21 -15.17
C CYS A 183 7.41 10.29 -14.71
N TYR A 184 7.47 9.94 -13.43
CA TYR A 184 8.56 9.19 -12.80
C TYR A 184 8.05 8.06 -11.92
N LEU A 185 6.95 7.42 -12.33
CA LEU A 185 6.44 6.25 -11.62
C LEU A 185 7.49 5.14 -11.59
N PRO A 186 7.72 4.50 -10.43
CA PRO A 186 8.71 3.42 -10.33
C PRO A 186 8.26 2.19 -11.12
N ASP A 187 9.20 1.54 -11.77
CA ASP A 187 9.03 0.24 -12.43
C ASP A 187 10.19 -0.68 -12.07
N ILE A 188 9.95 -1.98 -12.14
CA ILE A 188 10.96 -3.04 -12.06
C ILE A 188 10.66 -3.99 -13.21
N SER A 189 11.65 -4.22 -14.09
CA SER A 189 11.51 -5.19 -15.19
C SER A 189 11.25 -6.60 -14.65
N LEU A 190 10.62 -7.46 -15.45
CA LEU A 190 10.40 -8.86 -15.04
C LEU A 190 11.72 -9.59 -14.76
N GLU A 191 12.78 -9.30 -15.56
CA GLU A 191 14.12 -9.84 -15.36
C GLU A 191 14.71 -9.44 -14.00
N ASP A 192 14.59 -8.16 -13.62
CA ASP A 192 15.07 -7.69 -12.32
C ASP A 192 14.19 -8.19 -11.17
N ALA A 193 12.89 -8.28 -11.38
CA ALA A 193 11.96 -8.85 -10.39
C ALA A 193 12.31 -10.32 -10.08
N GLU A 194 12.68 -11.09 -11.09
CA GLU A 194 13.15 -12.46 -10.90
C GLU A 194 14.48 -12.51 -10.12
N LYS A 195 15.47 -11.67 -10.51
CA LYS A 195 16.76 -11.56 -9.80
C LYS A 195 16.58 -11.17 -8.32
N PHE A 196 15.62 -10.33 -8.00
CA PHE A 196 15.33 -9.90 -6.63
C PHE A 196 14.41 -10.88 -5.87
N GLY A 197 14.00 -11.99 -6.49
CA GLY A 197 13.13 -12.99 -5.87
C GLY A 197 11.70 -12.48 -5.61
N LEU A 198 11.24 -11.50 -6.37
CA LEU A 198 9.86 -10.97 -6.28
C LEU A 198 8.87 -11.88 -7.01
N LEU A 199 9.31 -12.54 -8.08
CA LEU A 199 8.60 -13.59 -8.79
C LEU A 199 9.02 -14.96 -8.24
N LYS A 200 8.07 -15.88 -8.13
CA LYS A 200 8.34 -17.30 -7.78
C LYS A 200 8.44 -18.12 -9.04
#